data_9d9599f18908e28f7deda96fd1d64d07
#
_entry.id   9d9599f18908e28f7deda96fd1d64d07
#
_cell.length_a   1.000
_cell.length_b   1.000
_cell.length_c   1.000
_cell.angle_alpha   90.00
_cell.angle_beta   90.00
_cell.angle_gamma   90.00
#
_symmetry.space_group_name_H-M   'P 1'
#
loop_
_entity.id
_entity.type
_entity.pdbx_description
1 polymer ?
#
loop_
_entity_poly.entity_id
_entity_poly.type
_entity_poly.pdbx_seq_one_letter_code
_entity_poly.pdbx_strand_id
1 'polypeptide(L)'
;MSLEVSVDEKWAQVQQELQRRYDLIPRVVNASKLYINYEGSILQNVTELRSQWAAAMNSGDLDAINDATGQLDTAVTNLVVTIEAYPDLKASQVVEDLIVELEGTENRISTERMRYNEAVRDYNTARRSFPANLWAPGWGFEGRTYFEAKVGAQEPPEVPIN
;
A
#
# COMPACT_ATOMS: atom_id res chain seq x y z
N MET A 1 17.10 -11.87 -17.20
CA MET A 1 16.19 -10.77 -16.87
C MET A 1 17.00 -9.62 -16.27
N SER A 2 16.74 -8.39 -16.70
CA SER A 2 17.43 -7.25 -16.10
C SER A 2 16.90 -6.95 -14.71
N LEU A 3 17.73 -6.35 -13.86
CA LEU A 3 17.31 -5.96 -12.51
C LEU A 3 16.21 -4.89 -12.55
N GLU A 4 16.23 -4.03 -13.54
CA GLU A 4 15.17 -3.04 -13.73
C GLU A 4 13.82 -3.69 -14.01
N VAL A 5 13.78 -4.70 -14.87
CA VAL A 5 12.55 -5.47 -15.13
C VAL A 5 12.07 -6.15 -13.87
N SER A 6 12.98 -6.68 -13.06
CA SER A 6 12.63 -7.30 -11.77
C SER A 6 11.98 -6.29 -10.82
N VAL A 7 12.51 -5.06 -10.75
CA VAL A 7 11.92 -4.00 -9.94
C VAL A 7 10.50 -3.68 -10.41
N ASP A 8 10.32 -3.55 -11.72
CA ASP A 8 9.00 -3.23 -12.30
C ASP A 8 7.99 -4.35 -12.06
N GLU A 9 8.41 -5.61 -12.16
CA GLU A 9 7.55 -6.75 -11.85
C GLU A 9 7.14 -6.77 -10.38
N LYS A 10 8.08 -6.52 -9.47
CA LYS A 10 7.77 -6.49 -8.04
C LYS A 10 6.87 -5.32 -7.69
N TRP A 11 7.05 -4.19 -8.35
CA TRP A 11 6.16 -3.05 -8.16
C TRP A 11 4.74 -3.38 -8.65
N ALA A 12 4.60 -4.07 -9.77
CA ALA A 12 3.30 -4.50 -10.26
C ALA A 12 2.59 -5.42 -9.26
N GLN A 13 3.33 -6.29 -8.58
CA GLN A 13 2.78 -7.15 -7.52
C GLN A 13 2.27 -6.32 -6.34
N VAL A 14 3.03 -5.32 -5.91
CA VAL A 14 2.60 -4.40 -4.85
C VAL A 14 1.32 -3.68 -5.26
N GLN A 15 1.28 -3.16 -6.48
CA GLN A 15 0.11 -2.46 -7.00
C GLN A 15 -1.14 -3.34 -7.00
N GLN A 16 -1.01 -4.60 -7.42
CA GLN A 16 -2.11 -5.56 -7.42
C GLN A 16 -2.68 -5.76 -6.02
N GLU A 17 -1.82 -5.96 -5.04
CA GLU A 17 -2.27 -6.19 -3.67
C GLU A 17 -2.89 -4.93 -3.04
N LEU A 18 -2.34 -3.76 -3.34
CA LEU A 18 -2.93 -2.49 -2.90
C LEU A 18 -4.31 -2.28 -3.53
N GLN A 19 -4.43 -2.54 -4.83
CA GLN A 19 -5.71 -2.42 -5.52
C GLN A 19 -6.74 -3.36 -4.92
N ARG A 20 -6.37 -4.61 -4.68
CA ARG A 20 -7.24 -5.60 -4.05
C ARG A 20 -7.69 -5.15 -2.67
N ARG A 21 -6.76 -4.65 -1.84
CA ARG A 21 -7.06 -4.17 -0.50
C ARG A 21 -8.06 -3.03 -0.54
N TYR A 22 -7.79 -2.02 -1.37
CA TYR A 22 -8.59 -0.81 -1.36
C TYR A 22 -9.89 -0.94 -2.13
N ASP A 23 -10.03 -1.96 -2.98
CA ASP A 23 -11.32 -2.31 -3.60
C ASP A 23 -12.31 -2.89 -2.59
N LEU A 24 -11.83 -3.36 -1.44
CA LEU A 24 -12.69 -3.80 -0.35
C LEU A 24 -13.37 -2.63 0.38
N ILE A 25 -12.79 -1.44 0.31
CA ILE A 25 -13.33 -0.27 1.02
C ILE A 25 -14.76 0.06 0.64
N PRO A 26 -15.14 0.17 -0.65
CA PRO A 26 -16.53 0.42 -1.00
C PRO A 26 -17.49 -0.64 -0.46
N ARG A 27 -17.06 -1.89 -0.39
CA ARG A 27 -17.88 -2.98 0.13
C ARG A 27 -18.11 -2.84 1.63
N VAL A 28 -17.04 -2.51 2.37
CA VAL A 28 -17.13 -2.27 3.82
C VAL A 28 -18.00 -1.06 4.10
N VAL A 29 -17.81 0.03 3.35
CA VAL A 29 -18.60 1.26 3.50
C VAL A 29 -20.07 0.96 3.25
N ASN A 30 -20.40 0.27 2.17
CA ASN A 30 -21.80 -0.06 1.85
C ASN A 30 -22.44 -0.96 2.89
N ALA A 31 -21.69 -1.93 3.40
CA ALA A 31 -22.20 -2.84 4.43
C ALA A 31 -22.40 -2.13 5.78
N SER A 32 -21.64 -1.08 6.03
CA SER A 32 -21.60 -0.41 7.33
C SER A 32 -22.52 0.79 7.45
N LYS A 33 -22.84 1.46 6.36
CA LYS A 33 -23.48 2.78 6.42
C LYS A 33 -24.87 2.82 7.02
N LEU A 34 -25.60 1.69 7.04
CA LEU A 34 -26.91 1.60 7.70
C LEU A 34 -26.77 1.57 9.22
N TYR A 35 -25.62 1.16 9.72
CA TYR A 35 -25.36 0.98 11.14
C TYR A 35 -24.54 2.11 11.75
N ILE A 36 -23.73 2.79 10.95
CA ILE A 36 -22.81 3.84 11.40
C ILE A 36 -23.30 5.21 10.90
N ASN A 37 -24.58 5.50 11.08
CA ASN A 37 -25.16 6.77 10.64
C ASN A 37 -24.54 7.98 11.33
N TYR A 38 -24.16 7.85 12.61
CA TYR A 38 -23.56 8.93 13.38
C TYR A 38 -22.08 9.12 13.07
N GLU A 39 -21.46 8.13 12.42
CA GLU A 39 -20.04 8.15 12.05
C GLU A 39 -19.86 8.31 10.53
N GLY A 40 -20.82 8.96 9.90
CA GLY A 40 -20.78 9.18 8.45
C GLY A 40 -19.51 9.86 7.96
N SER A 41 -18.91 10.73 8.80
CA SER A 41 -17.65 11.38 8.47
C SER A 41 -16.49 10.39 8.30
N ILE A 42 -16.49 9.29 9.05
CA ILE A 42 -15.46 8.25 8.92
C ILE A 42 -15.58 7.56 7.57
N LEU A 43 -16.83 7.23 7.17
CA LEU A 43 -17.08 6.59 5.87
C LEU A 43 -16.73 7.53 4.71
N GLN A 44 -17.07 8.82 4.83
CA GLN A 44 -16.72 9.83 3.82
C GLN A 44 -15.21 10.01 3.74
N ASN A 45 -14.54 10.06 4.86
CA ASN A 45 -13.09 10.25 4.92
C ASN A 45 -12.35 9.11 4.24
N VAL A 46 -12.72 7.87 4.53
CA VAL A 46 -12.05 6.70 3.93
C VAL A 46 -12.33 6.64 2.42
N THR A 47 -13.53 7.01 1.99
CA THR A 47 -13.90 7.07 0.57
C THR A 47 -13.09 8.12 -0.17
N GLU A 48 -12.96 9.31 0.41
CA GLU A 48 -12.17 10.39 -0.18
C GLU A 48 -10.69 10.03 -0.27
N LEU A 49 -10.13 9.45 0.78
CA LEU A 49 -8.73 9.03 0.79
C LEU A 49 -8.47 7.92 -0.22
N ARG A 50 -9.43 7.04 -0.45
CA ARG A 50 -9.32 6.03 -1.50
C ARG A 50 -9.24 6.69 -2.88
N SER A 51 -10.04 7.73 -3.12
CA SER A 51 -9.99 8.48 -4.38
C SER A 51 -8.64 9.17 -4.56
N GLN A 52 -8.10 9.76 -3.49
CA GLN A 52 -6.78 10.38 -3.52
C GLN A 52 -5.68 9.34 -3.78
N TRP A 53 -5.78 8.17 -3.17
CA TRP A 53 -4.86 7.08 -3.43
C TRP A 53 -4.89 6.66 -4.91
N ALA A 54 -6.09 6.50 -5.48
CA ALA A 54 -6.23 6.13 -6.90
C ALA A 54 -5.59 7.17 -7.81
N ALA A 55 -5.77 8.46 -7.51
CA ALA A 55 -5.12 9.53 -8.26
C ALA A 55 -3.60 9.47 -8.13
N ALA A 56 -3.09 9.21 -6.94
CA ALA A 56 -1.64 9.05 -6.72
C ALA A 56 -1.07 7.88 -7.52
N MET A 57 -1.78 6.74 -7.54
CA MET A 57 -1.37 5.58 -8.35
C MET A 57 -1.29 5.92 -9.83
N ASN A 58 -2.27 6.67 -10.33
CA ASN A 58 -2.28 7.09 -11.73
C ASN A 58 -1.16 8.07 -12.07
N SER A 59 -0.72 8.86 -11.09
CA SER A 59 0.39 9.82 -11.31
C SER A 59 1.73 9.14 -11.47
N GLY A 60 1.90 7.96 -10.91
CA GLY A 60 3.17 7.24 -10.92
C GLY A 60 4.24 7.83 -10.00
N ASP A 61 3.91 8.86 -9.23
CA ASP A 61 4.82 9.47 -8.25
C ASP A 61 4.86 8.62 -6.99
N LEU A 62 5.99 7.96 -6.75
CA LEU A 62 6.12 7.01 -5.64
C LEU A 62 5.99 7.70 -4.27
N ASP A 63 6.47 8.93 -4.14
CA ASP A 63 6.31 9.68 -2.88
C ASP A 63 4.84 9.98 -2.61
N ALA A 64 4.09 10.38 -3.63
CA ALA A 64 2.65 10.61 -3.50
C ALA A 64 1.91 9.31 -3.17
N ILE A 65 2.31 8.20 -3.78
CA ILE A 65 1.73 6.88 -3.52
C ILE A 65 1.98 6.46 -2.07
N ASN A 66 3.21 6.62 -1.58
CA ASN A 66 3.56 6.30 -0.20
C ASN A 66 2.73 7.11 0.79
N ASP A 67 2.61 8.41 0.55
CA ASP A 67 1.83 9.31 1.41
C ASP A 67 0.35 8.94 1.41
N ALA A 68 -0.23 8.76 0.24
CA ALA A 68 -1.65 8.40 0.10
C ALA A 68 -1.94 7.03 0.71
N THR A 69 -1.06 6.06 0.52
CA THR A 69 -1.18 4.72 1.11
C THR A 69 -1.17 4.80 2.64
N GLY A 70 -0.25 5.57 3.21
CA GLY A 70 -0.16 5.74 4.65
C GLY A 70 -1.41 6.37 5.25
N GLN A 71 -1.92 7.42 4.62
CA GLN A 71 -3.14 8.10 5.06
C GLN A 71 -4.36 7.17 4.96
N LEU A 72 -4.48 6.44 3.87
CA LEU A 72 -5.61 5.52 3.66
C LEU A 72 -5.57 4.37 4.65
N ASP A 73 -4.40 3.79 4.91
CA ASP A 73 -4.27 2.70 5.89
C ASP A 73 -4.63 3.16 7.30
N THR A 74 -4.29 4.37 7.66
CA THR A 74 -4.69 4.96 8.95
C THR A 74 -6.21 5.08 9.01
N ALA A 75 -6.84 5.56 7.96
CA ALA A 75 -8.28 5.69 7.88
C ALA A 75 -8.99 4.33 7.93
N VAL A 76 -8.44 3.32 7.27
CA VAL A 76 -8.96 1.94 7.32
C VAL A 76 -8.87 1.38 8.73
N THR A 77 -7.75 1.60 9.41
CA THR A 77 -7.58 1.16 10.80
C THR A 77 -8.64 1.80 11.70
N ASN A 78 -8.86 3.11 11.54
CA ASN A 78 -9.90 3.83 12.30
C ASN A 78 -11.30 3.29 12.00
N LEU A 79 -11.56 2.96 10.75
CA LEU A 79 -12.84 2.36 10.35
C LEU A 79 -13.05 1.01 11.01
N VAL A 80 -12.05 0.15 11.04
CA VAL A 80 -12.13 -1.17 11.67
C VAL A 80 -12.39 -1.03 13.17
N VAL A 81 -11.67 -0.12 13.84
CA VAL A 81 -11.88 0.15 15.27
C VAL A 81 -13.31 0.64 15.53
N THR A 82 -13.82 1.51 14.67
CA THR A 82 -15.19 2.00 14.77
C THR A 82 -16.20 0.87 14.62
N ILE A 83 -16.00 -0.01 13.65
CA ILE A 83 -16.89 -1.16 13.42
C ILE A 83 -16.93 -2.06 14.66
N GLU A 84 -15.80 -2.27 15.31
CA GLU A 84 -15.74 -3.10 16.51
C GLU A 84 -16.55 -2.52 17.67
N ALA A 85 -16.79 -1.22 17.67
CA ALA A 85 -17.61 -0.54 18.68
C ALA A 85 -19.12 -0.69 18.42
N TYR A 86 -19.53 -1.21 17.28
CA TYR A 86 -20.94 -1.41 16.91
C TYR A 86 -21.26 -2.90 16.93
N PRO A 87 -21.94 -3.40 17.97
CA PRO A 87 -22.18 -4.83 18.13
C PRO A 87 -22.90 -5.49 16.95
N ASP A 88 -23.85 -4.79 16.34
CA ASP A 88 -24.60 -5.32 15.19
C ASP A 88 -23.71 -5.52 13.97
N LEU A 89 -22.79 -4.57 13.72
CA LEU A 89 -21.80 -4.69 12.65
C LEU A 89 -20.81 -5.80 12.93
N LYS A 90 -20.31 -5.86 14.14
CA LYS A 90 -19.35 -6.88 14.56
C LYS A 90 -19.95 -8.28 14.40
N ALA A 91 -21.25 -8.44 14.63
CA ALA A 91 -21.95 -9.71 14.49
C ALA A 91 -22.30 -10.05 13.04
N SER A 92 -22.18 -9.09 12.12
CA SER A 92 -22.50 -9.33 10.70
C SER A 92 -21.44 -10.20 10.05
N GLN A 93 -21.86 -11.34 9.50
CA GLN A 93 -20.95 -12.25 8.80
C GLN A 93 -20.32 -11.57 7.57
N VAL A 94 -21.09 -10.76 6.86
CA VAL A 94 -20.58 -10.03 5.69
C VAL A 94 -19.47 -9.09 6.07
N VAL A 95 -19.66 -8.33 7.14
CA VAL A 95 -18.65 -7.38 7.63
C VAL A 95 -17.43 -8.11 8.16
N GLU A 96 -17.65 -9.18 8.92
CA GLU A 96 -16.56 -9.99 9.45
C GLU A 96 -15.67 -10.57 8.33
N ASP A 97 -16.31 -11.13 7.29
CA ASP A 97 -15.59 -11.69 6.14
C ASP A 97 -14.76 -10.61 5.42
N LEU A 98 -15.33 -9.41 5.26
CA LEU A 98 -14.60 -8.30 4.63
C LEU A 98 -13.41 -7.84 5.45
N ILE A 99 -13.54 -7.79 6.77
CA ILE A 99 -12.45 -7.42 7.67
C ILE A 99 -11.34 -8.47 7.64
N VAL A 100 -11.70 -9.75 7.67
CA VAL A 100 -10.73 -10.84 7.56
C VAL A 100 -9.96 -10.74 6.24
N GLU A 101 -10.65 -10.43 5.15
CA GLU A 101 -10.00 -10.25 3.85
C GLU A 101 -9.08 -9.04 3.85
N LEU A 102 -9.49 -7.92 4.47
CA LEU A 102 -8.62 -6.74 4.62
C LEU A 102 -7.33 -7.08 5.37
N GLU A 103 -7.45 -7.80 6.48
CA GLU A 103 -6.28 -8.21 7.27
C GLU A 103 -5.37 -9.14 6.47
N GLY A 104 -5.95 -10.04 5.69
CA GLY A 104 -5.17 -10.91 4.81
C GLY A 104 -4.39 -10.15 3.74
N THR A 105 -4.99 -9.10 3.16
CA THR A 105 -4.28 -8.28 2.17
C THR A 105 -3.13 -7.51 2.79
N GLU A 106 -3.25 -7.10 4.05
CA GLU A 106 -2.16 -6.42 4.75
C GLU A 106 -0.90 -7.28 4.80
N ASN A 107 -1.05 -8.56 5.13
CA ASN A 107 0.08 -9.49 5.17
C ASN A 107 0.70 -9.70 3.78
N ARG A 108 -0.12 -9.82 2.75
CA ARG A 108 0.35 -9.96 1.37
C ARG A 108 1.09 -8.71 0.91
N ILE A 109 0.57 -7.53 1.23
CA ILE A 109 1.21 -6.25 0.89
C ILE A 109 2.57 -6.15 1.59
N SER A 110 2.65 -6.51 2.86
CA SER A 110 3.91 -6.53 3.60
C SER A 110 4.96 -7.40 2.90
N THR A 111 4.56 -8.59 2.47
CA THR A 111 5.45 -9.52 1.77
C THR A 111 5.90 -8.95 0.42
N GLU A 112 4.96 -8.44 -0.38
CA GLU A 112 5.29 -7.90 -1.70
C GLU A 112 6.12 -6.62 -1.60
N ARG A 113 5.87 -5.79 -0.59
CA ARG A 113 6.68 -4.61 -0.32
C ARG A 113 8.13 -5.00 0.01
N MET A 114 8.31 -6.03 0.81
CA MET A 114 9.65 -6.54 1.13
C MET A 114 10.37 -7.00 -0.12
N ARG A 115 9.69 -7.76 -0.98
CA ARG A 115 10.24 -8.24 -2.25
C ARG A 115 10.59 -7.09 -3.19
N TYR A 116 9.72 -6.09 -3.26
CA TYR A 116 9.99 -4.89 -4.05
C TYR A 116 11.24 -4.16 -3.54
N ASN A 117 11.32 -3.95 -2.23
CA ASN A 117 12.46 -3.26 -1.63
C ASN A 117 13.77 -4.02 -1.83
N GLU A 118 13.74 -5.35 -1.77
CA GLU A 118 14.90 -6.18 -2.11
C GLU A 118 15.33 -5.97 -3.56
N ALA A 119 14.38 -5.97 -4.48
CA ALA A 119 14.67 -5.75 -5.90
C ALA A 119 15.26 -4.36 -6.14
N VAL A 120 14.73 -3.34 -5.46
CA VAL A 120 15.27 -1.98 -5.53
C VAL A 120 16.69 -1.93 -5.00
N ARG A 121 16.95 -2.58 -3.88
CA ARG A 121 18.30 -2.65 -3.31
C ARG A 121 19.28 -3.31 -4.27
N ASP A 122 18.89 -4.44 -4.86
CA ASP A 122 19.74 -5.16 -5.81
C ASP A 122 20.01 -4.30 -7.05
N TYR A 123 18.99 -3.62 -7.55
CA TYR A 123 19.12 -2.69 -8.67
C TYR A 123 20.07 -1.54 -8.33
N ASN A 124 19.89 -0.90 -7.19
CA ASN A 124 20.72 0.23 -6.78
C ASN A 124 22.17 -0.21 -6.53
N THR A 125 22.38 -1.39 -5.98
CA THR A 125 23.71 -1.95 -5.76
C THR A 125 24.41 -2.22 -7.09
N ALA A 126 23.73 -2.87 -8.03
CA ALA A 126 24.29 -3.15 -9.36
C ALA A 126 24.61 -1.85 -10.11
N ARG A 127 23.73 -0.85 -10.01
CA ARG A 127 23.93 0.45 -10.64
C ARG A 127 25.18 1.15 -10.14
N ARG A 128 25.55 0.96 -8.88
CA ARG A 128 26.72 1.57 -8.26
C ARG A 128 27.98 0.73 -8.37
N SER A 129 27.86 -0.53 -8.77
CA SER A 129 29.00 -1.44 -8.88
C SER A 129 29.71 -1.27 -10.22
N PHE A 130 31.07 -1.44 -10.20
CA PHE A 130 31.85 -1.48 -11.42
C PHE A 130 31.65 -2.83 -12.11
N PRO A 131 31.51 -2.92 -13.45
CA PRO A 131 31.46 -1.79 -14.40
C PRO A 131 30.09 -1.15 -14.56
N ALA A 132 29.05 -1.68 -13.96
CA ALA A 132 27.67 -1.19 -14.10
C ALA A 132 27.57 0.29 -13.71
N ASN A 133 28.29 0.69 -12.70
CA ASN A 133 28.32 2.08 -12.25
C ASN A 133 28.79 3.07 -13.33
N LEU A 134 29.69 2.64 -14.23
CA LEU A 134 30.16 3.48 -15.33
C LEU A 134 29.14 3.57 -16.47
N TRP A 135 28.33 2.54 -16.65
CA TRP A 135 27.45 2.42 -17.81
C TRP A 135 26.04 2.90 -17.54
N ALA A 136 25.56 2.71 -16.31
CA ALA A 136 24.18 3.01 -15.96
C ALA A 136 23.76 4.47 -16.21
N PRO A 137 24.55 5.47 -15.84
CA PRO A 137 24.16 6.86 -16.10
C PRO A 137 24.04 7.18 -17.58
N GLY A 138 24.92 6.61 -18.40
CA GLY A 138 24.88 6.80 -19.85
C GLY A 138 23.69 6.14 -20.53
N TRP A 139 23.08 5.18 -19.88
CA TRP A 139 21.94 4.42 -20.43
C TRP A 139 20.61 4.86 -19.85
N GLY A 140 20.60 5.91 -19.02
CA GLY A 140 19.38 6.44 -18.45
C GLY A 140 18.82 5.68 -17.28
N PHE A 141 19.59 4.75 -16.70
CA PHE A 141 19.15 4.06 -15.48
C PHE A 141 19.24 5.00 -14.28
N GLU A 142 18.17 5.08 -13.53
CA GLU A 142 18.10 5.91 -12.34
C GLU A 142 17.89 5.03 -11.12
N GLY A 143 18.31 5.54 -9.94
CA GLY A 143 18.03 4.87 -8.69
C GLY A 143 16.53 4.78 -8.44
N ARG A 144 16.10 3.72 -7.80
CA ARG A 144 14.70 3.50 -7.47
C ARG A 144 14.44 3.86 -6.01
N THR A 145 13.22 4.30 -5.75
CA THR A 145 12.77 4.66 -4.41
C THR A 145 12.15 3.44 -3.72
N TYR A 146 12.45 3.28 -2.44
CA TYR A 146 11.84 2.23 -1.64
C TYR A 146 10.38 2.55 -1.32
N PHE A 147 9.57 1.51 -1.22
CA PHE A 147 8.20 1.63 -0.78
C PHE A 147 8.16 1.55 0.75
N GLU A 148 7.64 2.59 1.39
CA GLU A 148 7.62 2.69 2.84
C GLU A 148 6.48 1.90 3.46
N ALA A 149 6.66 1.55 4.73
CA ALA A 149 5.61 0.95 5.52
C ALA A 149 4.49 1.96 5.75
N LYS A 150 3.27 1.45 5.95
CA LYS A 150 2.14 2.31 6.29
C LYS A 150 2.39 3.03 7.62
N VAL A 151 1.74 4.18 7.77
CA VAL A 151 1.80 4.96 9.01
C VAL A 151 1.27 4.12 10.18
N GLY A 152 2.00 4.12 11.29
CA GLY A 152 1.64 3.34 12.47
C GLY A 152 2.14 1.91 12.46
N ALA A 153 2.62 1.40 11.35
CA ALA A 153 3.33 0.14 11.30
C ALA A 153 4.77 0.35 11.77
N GLN A 154 5.40 -0.70 12.23
CA GLN A 154 6.82 -0.61 12.53
C GLN A 154 7.58 -0.26 11.27
N GLU A 155 8.46 0.69 11.40
CA GLU A 155 9.32 1.03 10.28
C GLU A 155 10.14 -0.19 9.90
N PRO A 156 10.20 -0.51 8.62
CA PRO A 156 11.13 -1.53 8.17
C PRO A 156 12.54 -1.04 8.52
N PRO A 157 13.44 -1.95 8.86
CA PRO A 157 14.81 -1.55 9.09
C PRO A 157 15.29 -0.77 7.89
N GLU A 158 15.80 0.41 8.14
CA GLU A 158 16.36 1.21 7.07
C GLU A 158 17.48 0.44 6.42
N VAL A 159 17.32 0.20 5.15
CA VAL A 159 18.41 -0.32 4.37
C VAL A 159 19.20 0.89 3.91
N PRO A 160 20.44 1.07 4.38
CA PRO A 160 21.22 2.21 3.95
C PRO A 160 21.39 2.19 2.44
N ILE A 161 20.97 3.27 1.83
CA ILE A 161 21.14 3.47 0.40
C ILE A 161 22.45 4.21 0.24
N ASN A 162 23.54 3.55 0.42
CA ASN A 162 24.84 4.17 0.22
C ASN A 162 25.46 3.75 -1.07
#